data_0997d65e43183d6ca7632cce75363dc2
#
_entry.id   0997d65e43183d6ca7632cce75363dc2
#
_cell.length_a   1.000
_cell.length_b   1.000
_cell.length_c   1.000
_cell.angle_alpha   90.00
_cell.angle_beta   90.00
_cell.angle_gamma   90.00
#
_symmetry.space_group_name_H-M   'P 1'
#
loop_
_entity.id
_entity.type
_entity.pdbx_description
1 polymer ?
#
loop_
_entity_poly.entity_id
_entity_poly.type
_entity_poly.pdbx_seq_one_letter_code
_entity_poly.pdbx_strand_id
1 'polypeptide(L)'
;MKTFASLNVHGACAITCVTAQNRKSVARLEPCSPRIVRAQLESVASAFPLAAAKTGMLFSAGIVREVAGFFRQARSVPLVVDPVIISTSGRRLLQKPAVAMLQKELLPLATLATPNIAEAEILTGKKITTLEEMRAAARLLREKFGCAALVKGGHLPGTREAVDFLCSAEGEWMFSAPRANVKGLHGTGCTYSAAITAWLARGRPLEQAVKRAKDYITRAISA
;
A
#
# COMPACT_ATOMS: atom_id res chain seq x y z
N MET A 1 11.74 5.06 -2.48
CA MET A 1 13.13 5.46 -2.16
C MET A 1 13.21 6.88 -1.62
N LYS A 2 12.81 7.94 -2.38
CA LYS A 2 12.85 9.34 -1.90
C LYS A 2 12.19 9.54 -0.52
N THR A 3 11.01 8.96 -0.30
CA THR A 3 10.27 9.05 0.97
C THR A 3 11.03 8.43 2.13
N PHE A 4 11.69 7.30 1.92
CA PHE A 4 12.53 6.69 2.97
C PHE A 4 13.71 7.60 3.33
N ALA A 5 14.42 8.10 2.33
CA ALA A 5 15.56 9.01 2.54
C ALA A 5 15.13 10.28 3.28
N SER A 6 13.99 10.92 2.89
CA SER A 6 13.48 12.13 3.56
C SER A 6 13.02 11.90 5.01
N LEU A 7 12.80 10.66 5.39
CA LEU A 7 12.46 10.25 6.77
C LEU A 7 13.64 9.61 7.49
N ASN A 8 14.87 9.75 6.98
CA ASN A 8 16.11 9.20 7.53
C ASN A 8 16.06 7.67 7.71
N VAL A 9 15.50 6.98 6.69
CA VAL A 9 15.48 5.51 6.62
C VAL A 9 16.20 5.07 5.36
N HIS A 10 17.18 4.18 5.52
CA HIS A 10 17.82 3.54 4.38
C HIS A 10 16.82 2.66 3.64
N GLY A 11 16.69 2.83 2.34
CA GLY A 11 15.74 2.05 1.54
C GLY A 11 16.48 1.18 0.52
N ALA A 12 16.08 -0.08 0.44
CA ALA A 12 16.41 -1.00 -0.64
C ALA A 12 15.13 -1.41 -1.38
N CYS A 13 15.25 -1.91 -2.61
CA CYS A 13 14.06 -2.37 -3.34
C CYS A 13 14.35 -3.58 -4.20
N ALA A 14 13.35 -4.45 -4.34
CA ALA A 14 13.25 -5.47 -5.38
C ALA A 14 12.33 -4.97 -6.48
N ILE A 15 12.80 -4.96 -7.72
CA ILE A 15 12.05 -4.50 -8.88
C ILE A 15 11.15 -5.64 -9.36
N THR A 16 9.85 -5.37 -9.42
CA THR A 16 8.83 -6.33 -9.85
C THR A 16 8.38 -6.12 -11.29
N CYS A 17 8.44 -4.87 -11.76
CA CYS A 17 8.05 -4.50 -13.12
C CYS A 17 8.76 -3.21 -13.52
N VAL A 18 9.24 -3.14 -14.76
CA VAL A 18 9.70 -1.91 -15.37
C VAL A 18 8.54 -1.26 -16.12
N THR A 19 8.33 0.04 -15.91
CA THR A 19 7.22 0.76 -16.54
C THR A 19 7.74 1.93 -17.37
N ALA A 20 7.30 2.03 -18.63
CA ALA A 20 7.38 3.27 -19.40
C ALA A 20 6.19 4.15 -19.03
N GLN A 21 6.36 4.92 -17.96
CA GLN A 21 5.26 5.68 -17.34
C GLN A 21 5.63 7.14 -17.14
N ASN A 22 4.66 8.00 -17.39
CA ASN A 22 4.69 9.42 -17.03
C ASN A 22 3.41 9.81 -16.26
N ARG A 23 3.23 11.11 -15.96
CA ARG A 23 2.05 11.59 -15.23
C ARG A 23 0.71 11.40 -15.96
N LYS A 24 0.72 11.19 -17.28
CA LYS A 24 -0.49 11.09 -18.11
C LYS A 24 -0.85 9.65 -18.46
N SER A 25 0.15 8.77 -18.62
CA SER A 25 -0.08 7.43 -19.15
C SER A 25 0.96 6.42 -18.70
N VAL A 26 0.57 5.15 -18.75
CA VAL A 26 1.44 3.98 -18.66
C VAL A 26 1.51 3.36 -20.07
N ALA A 27 2.55 3.70 -20.84
CA ALA A 27 2.68 3.28 -22.23
C ALA A 27 3.04 1.78 -22.34
N ARG A 28 4.00 1.32 -21.53
CA ARG A 28 4.47 -0.07 -21.56
C ARG A 28 4.75 -0.60 -20.16
N LEU A 29 4.56 -1.89 -19.99
CA LEU A 29 4.84 -2.65 -18.78
C LEU A 29 5.69 -3.86 -19.17
N GLU A 30 6.81 -4.04 -18.47
CA GLU A 30 7.69 -5.21 -18.64
C GLU A 30 7.88 -5.84 -17.27
N PRO A 31 7.16 -6.92 -16.95
CA PRO A 31 7.27 -7.58 -15.67
C PRO A 31 8.59 -8.36 -15.56
N CYS A 32 9.20 -8.29 -14.38
CA CYS A 32 10.30 -9.19 -14.04
C CYS A 32 9.79 -10.62 -13.90
N SER A 33 10.66 -11.61 -14.16
CA SER A 33 10.28 -13.01 -13.87
C SER A 33 10.13 -13.21 -12.35
N PRO A 34 9.19 -14.05 -11.89
CA PRO A 34 9.04 -14.36 -10.46
C PRO A 34 10.35 -14.78 -9.80
N ARG A 35 11.15 -15.58 -10.52
CA ARG A 35 12.45 -16.08 -10.06
C ARG A 35 13.45 -14.95 -9.78
N ILE A 36 13.54 -13.94 -10.64
CA ILE A 36 14.45 -12.80 -10.39
C ILE A 36 13.92 -11.89 -9.25
N VAL A 37 12.61 -11.78 -9.10
CA VAL A 37 12.04 -11.05 -7.95
C VAL A 37 12.43 -11.75 -6.64
N ARG A 38 12.32 -13.07 -6.57
CA ARG A 38 12.75 -13.86 -5.40
C ARG A 38 14.23 -13.66 -5.11
N ALA A 39 15.10 -13.77 -6.13
CA ALA A 39 16.54 -13.58 -5.97
C ALA A 39 16.91 -12.17 -5.46
N GLN A 40 16.20 -11.11 -5.94
CA GLN A 40 16.39 -9.76 -5.43
C GLN A 40 16.00 -9.62 -3.94
N LEU A 41 14.88 -10.23 -3.53
CA LEU A 41 14.43 -10.20 -2.12
C LEU A 41 15.46 -10.88 -1.22
N GLU A 42 15.95 -12.05 -1.60
CA GLU A 42 16.96 -12.80 -0.86
C GLU A 42 18.31 -12.05 -0.78
N SER A 43 18.74 -11.46 -1.89
CA SER A 43 19.95 -10.65 -1.94
C SER A 43 19.89 -9.43 -1.01
N VAL A 44 18.77 -8.71 -1.02
CA VAL A 44 18.59 -7.55 -0.12
C VAL A 44 18.53 -8.00 1.33
N ALA A 45 17.79 -9.07 1.64
CA ALA A 45 17.62 -9.54 3.01
C ALA A 45 18.91 -10.13 3.61
N SER A 46 19.78 -10.69 2.76
CA SER A 46 21.09 -11.18 3.24
C SER A 46 22.08 -10.07 3.52
N ALA A 47 21.93 -8.90 2.89
CA ALA A 47 22.84 -7.77 3.04
C ALA A 47 22.41 -6.78 4.14
N PHE A 48 21.09 -6.70 4.45
CA PHE A 48 20.56 -5.70 5.37
C PHE A 48 19.55 -6.30 6.35
N PRO A 49 19.58 -5.92 7.64
CA PRO A 49 18.51 -6.25 8.58
C PRO A 49 17.23 -5.48 8.17
N LEU A 50 16.18 -6.22 7.87
CA LEU A 50 14.90 -5.64 7.45
C LEU A 50 14.11 -5.17 8.67
N ALA A 51 13.98 -3.86 8.87
CA ALA A 51 13.20 -3.27 9.96
C ALA A 51 11.70 -3.17 9.63
N ALA A 52 11.35 -2.97 8.37
CA ALA A 52 9.99 -3.02 7.82
C ALA A 52 10.04 -3.14 6.30
N ALA A 53 8.94 -3.56 5.69
CA ALA A 53 8.85 -3.68 4.24
C ALA A 53 7.49 -3.19 3.72
N LYS A 54 7.46 -2.82 2.43
CA LYS A 54 6.20 -2.56 1.73
C LYS A 54 6.21 -3.21 0.36
N THR A 55 5.02 -3.62 -0.09
CA THR A 55 4.79 -3.94 -1.50
C THR A 55 4.09 -2.79 -2.21
N GLY A 56 4.37 -2.64 -3.50
CA GLY A 56 3.62 -1.80 -4.41
C GLY A 56 3.07 -2.65 -5.54
N MET A 57 3.29 -2.23 -6.79
CA MET A 57 2.85 -2.97 -7.97
C MET A 57 3.53 -4.35 -8.06
N LEU A 58 2.74 -5.43 -8.04
CA LEU A 58 3.23 -6.82 -8.13
C LEU A 58 2.91 -7.51 -9.46
N PHE A 59 2.06 -6.91 -10.27
CA PHE A 59 1.66 -7.29 -11.61
C PHE A 59 1.03 -8.67 -11.77
N SER A 60 1.72 -9.79 -11.45
CA SER A 60 1.28 -11.17 -11.76
C SER A 60 1.15 -12.05 -10.51
N ALA A 61 0.34 -13.12 -10.63
CA ALA A 61 0.17 -14.10 -9.56
C ALA A 61 1.48 -14.82 -9.18
N GLY A 62 2.38 -15.03 -10.16
CA GLY A 62 3.69 -15.61 -9.90
C GLY A 62 4.55 -14.72 -9.00
N ILE A 63 4.59 -13.42 -9.27
CA ILE A 63 5.32 -12.45 -8.42
C ILE A 63 4.70 -12.38 -7.03
N VAL A 64 3.37 -12.30 -6.93
CA VAL A 64 2.69 -12.31 -5.61
C VAL A 64 3.06 -13.53 -4.79
N ARG A 65 3.11 -14.72 -5.43
CA ARG A 65 3.48 -15.98 -4.76
C ARG A 65 4.91 -15.95 -4.22
N GLU A 66 5.87 -15.47 -5.01
CA GLU A 66 7.27 -15.37 -4.55
C GLU A 66 7.41 -14.40 -3.38
N VAL A 67 6.76 -13.23 -3.46
CA VAL A 67 6.75 -12.26 -2.36
C VAL A 67 6.10 -12.85 -1.11
N ALA A 68 4.94 -13.49 -1.23
CA ALA A 68 4.30 -14.16 -0.11
C ALA A 68 5.17 -15.28 0.48
N GLY A 69 5.81 -16.08 -0.38
CA GLY A 69 6.75 -17.14 0.03
C GLY A 69 7.93 -16.60 0.85
N PHE A 70 8.48 -15.44 0.45
CA PHE A 70 9.53 -14.76 1.19
C PHE A 70 9.03 -14.29 2.58
N PHE A 71 7.92 -13.58 2.65
CA PHE A 71 7.41 -13.04 3.92
C PHE A 71 6.83 -14.11 4.87
N ARG A 72 6.50 -15.31 4.39
CA ARG A 72 6.21 -16.44 5.30
C ARG A 72 7.43 -16.83 6.15
N GLN A 73 8.64 -16.62 5.66
CA GLN A 73 9.88 -16.88 6.38
C GLN A 73 10.34 -15.66 7.20
N ALA A 74 9.97 -14.45 6.79
CA ALA A 74 10.31 -13.19 7.42
C ALA A 74 9.13 -12.56 8.21
N ARG A 75 8.42 -13.37 9.01
CA ARG A 75 7.18 -12.94 9.71
C ARG A 75 7.37 -11.85 10.76
N SER A 76 8.58 -11.68 11.28
CA SER A 76 8.90 -10.63 12.24
C SER A 76 9.03 -9.25 11.61
N VAL A 77 9.13 -9.17 10.27
CA VAL A 77 9.25 -7.91 9.55
C VAL A 77 7.87 -7.32 9.31
N PRO A 78 7.53 -6.15 9.85
CA PRO A 78 6.27 -5.46 9.56
C PRO A 78 6.11 -5.24 8.06
N LEU A 79 5.01 -5.75 7.48
CA LEU A 79 4.73 -5.70 6.05
C LEU A 79 3.53 -4.79 5.76
N VAL A 80 3.75 -3.72 5.02
CA VAL A 80 2.68 -2.85 4.48
C VAL A 80 2.36 -3.29 3.05
N VAL A 81 1.14 -3.73 2.80
CA VAL A 81 0.67 -4.11 1.46
C VAL A 81 -0.16 -2.98 0.86
N ASP A 82 0.42 -2.25 -0.10
CA ASP A 82 -0.32 -1.32 -0.96
C ASP A 82 -0.78 -2.11 -2.19
N PRO A 83 -2.08 -2.37 -2.38
CA PRO A 83 -2.55 -3.35 -3.37
C PRO A 83 -2.20 -2.99 -4.81
N VAL A 84 -2.21 -1.71 -5.16
CA VAL A 84 -1.90 -1.13 -6.49
C VAL A 84 -2.54 -1.94 -7.62
N ILE A 85 -3.89 -2.06 -7.57
CA ILE A 85 -4.65 -2.85 -8.55
C ILE A 85 -4.87 -2.07 -9.84
N ILE A 86 -5.20 -0.77 -9.70
CA ILE A 86 -5.52 0.11 -10.83
C ILE A 86 -4.70 1.40 -10.69
N SER A 87 -4.11 1.85 -11.80
CA SER A 87 -3.42 3.16 -11.85
C SER A 87 -4.42 4.32 -11.76
N THR A 88 -3.93 5.51 -11.44
CA THR A 88 -4.72 6.75 -11.46
C THR A 88 -5.32 7.04 -12.86
N SER A 89 -4.70 6.53 -13.93
CA SER A 89 -5.21 6.62 -15.32
C SER A 89 -6.20 5.52 -15.69
N GLY A 90 -6.64 4.67 -14.73
CA GLY A 90 -7.62 3.59 -14.95
C GLY A 90 -7.03 2.30 -15.53
N ARG A 91 -5.71 2.26 -15.82
CA ARG A 91 -5.08 1.02 -16.34
C ARG A 91 -4.94 0.00 -15.22
N ARG A 92 -5.30 -1.25 -15.50
CA ARG A 92 -5.06 -2.37 -14.58
C ARG A 92 -3.56 -2.65 -14.48
N LEU A 93 -3.04 -2.59 -13.25
CA LEU A 93 -1.64 -2.83 -12.90
C LEU A 93 -1.43 -4.20 -12.25
N LEU A 94 -2.49 -4.79 -11.68
CA LEU A 94 -2.47 -6.13 -11.10
C LEU A 94 -3.45 -7.01 -11.89
N GLN A 95 -2.97 -8.10 -12.47
CA GLN A 95 -3.79 -9.04 -13.26
C GLN A 95 -4.89 -9.66 -12.40
N LYS A 96 -6.04 -10.04 -13.00
CA LYS A 96 -7.16 -10.66 -12.26
C LYS A 96 -6.75 -11.87 -11.41
N PRO A 97 -5.97 -12.85 -11.92
CA PRO A 97 -5.50 -13.96 -11.08
C PRO A 97 -4.59 -13.51 -9.94
N ALA A 98 -3.84 -12.43 -10.14
CA ALA A 98 -2.95 -11.89 -9.11
C ALA A 98 -3.73 -11.23 -7.95
N VAL A 99 -4.92 -10.67 -8.20
CA VAL A 99 -5.80 -10.16 -7.13
C VAL A 99 -6.24 -11.31 -6.21
N ALA A 100 -6.65 -12.45 -6.76
CA ALA A 100 -7.01 -13.62 -5.96
C ALA A 100 -5.82 -14.14 -5.15
N MET A 101 -4.63 -14.18 -5.78
CA MET A 101 -3.40 -14.59 -5.10
C MET A 101 -2.99 -13.61 -3.99
N LEU A 102 -3.13 -12.29 -4.22
CA LEU A 102 -2.90 -11.24 -3.23
C LEU A 102 -3.80 -11.46 -1.99
N GLN A 103 -5.10 -11.70 -2.21
CA GLN A 103 -6.07 -11.95 -1.14
C GLN A 103 -5.76 -13.22 -0.36
N LYS A 104 -5.42 -14.30 -1.06
CA LYS A 104 -5.21 -15.62 -0.46
C LYS A 104 -3.87 -15.76 0.25
N GLU A 105 -2.79 -15.20 -0.32
CA GLU A 105 -1.43 -15.54 0.07
C GLU A 105 -0.66 -14.40 0.74
N LEU A 106 -0.91 -13.14 0.34
CA LEU A 106 -0.09 -12.02 0.79
C LEU A 106 -0.77 -11.16 1.87
N LEU A 107 -2.06 -10.81 1.70
CA LEU A 107 -2.77 -10.01 2.70
C LEU A 107 -2.82 -10.67 4.10
N PRO A 108 -2.94 -12.02 4.24
CA PRO A 108 -2.85 -12.65 5.55
C PRO A 108 -1.48 -12.57 6.24
N LEU A 109 -0.44 -12.14 5.53
CA LEU A 109 0.91 -11.94 6.07
C LEU A 109 1.19 -10.47 6.38
N ALA A 110 0.29 -9.56 5.98
CA ALA A 110 0.50 -8.13 6.16
C ALA A 110 0.28 -7.68 7.61
N THR A 111 1.07 -6.70 8.03
CA THR A 111 0.76 -5.90 9.22
C THR A 111 -0.35 -4.90 8.90
N LEU A 112 -0.33 -4.35 7.68
CA LEU A 112 -1.27 -3.34 7.23
C LEU A 112 -1.54 -3.46 5.73
N ALA A 113 -2.81 -3.46 5.33
CA ALA A 113 -3.24 -3.22 3.96
C ALA A 113 -3.67 -1.75 3.79
N THR A 114 -3.27 -1.11 2.68
CA THR A 114 -3.55 0.32 2.44
C THR A 114 -4.34 0.55 1.14
N PRO A 115 -5.51 -0.06 0.93
CA PRO A 115 -6.30 0.16 -0.28
C PRO A 115 -6.88 1.58 -0.34
N ASN A 116 -6.98 2.15 -1.56
CA ASN A 116 -7.87 3.26 -1.83
C ASN A 116 -9.32 2.75 -1.97
N ILE A 117 -10.30 3.66 -2.14
CA ILE A 117 -11.73 3.30 -2.26
C ILE A 117 -11.95 2.23 -3.35
N ALA A 118 -11.46 2.45 -4.57
CA ALA A 118 -11.67 1.51 -5.67
C ALA A 118 -11.03 0.13 -5.42
N GLU A 119 -9.86 0.11 -4.79
CA GLU A 119 -9.19 -1.13 -4.38
C GLU A 119 -9.94 -1.82 -3.24
N ALA A 120 -10.45 -1.07 -2.27
CA ALA A 120 -11.28 -1.62 -1.19
C ALA A 120 -12.58 -2.22 -1.74
N GLU A 121 -13.24 -1.57 -2.70
CA GLU A 121 -14.40 -2.12 -3.40
C GLU A 121 -14.07 -3.47 -4.09
N ILE A 122 -12.93 -3.55 -4.79
CA ILE A 122 -12.49 -4.80 -5.44
C ILE A 122 -12.23 -5.90 -4.41
N LEU A 123 -11.58 -5.58 -3.28
CA LEU A 123 -11.20 -6.55 -2.26
C LEU A 123 -12.39 -7.03 -1.42
N THR A 124 -13.39 -6.16 -1.19
CA THR A 124 -14.59 -6.46 -0.40
C THR A 124 -15.76 -6.95 -1.25
N GLY A 125 -15.80 -6.57 -2.54
CA GLY A 125 -16.96 -6.77 -3.41
C GLY A 125 -18.13 -5.82 -3.12
N LYS A 126 -17.92 -4.78 -2.29
CA LYS A 126 -18.95 -3.83 -1.87
C LYS A 126 -18.65 -2.43 -2.38
N LYS A 127 -19.68 -1.67 -2.75
CA LYS A 127 -19.55 -0.25 -3.11
C LYS A 127 -19.30 0.61 -1.88
N ILE A 128 -18.54 1.70 -2.08
CA ILE A 128 -18.14 2.63 -1.02
C ILE A 128 -18.38 4.06 -1.51
N THR A 129 -19.44 4.67 -1.03
CA THR A 129 -19.86 6.03 -1.39
C THR A 129 -19.97 6.95 -0.18
N THR A 130 -20.02 6.39 1.03
CA THR A 130 -20.17 7.10 2.29
C THR A 130 -19.05 6.77 3.28
N LEU A 131 -18.88 7.60 4.31
CA LEU A 131 -17.94 7.33 5.42
C LEU A 131 -18.30 6.05 6.17
N GLU A 132 -19.58 5.76 6.35
CA GLU A 132 -20.04 4.54 7.04
C GLU A 132 -19.68 3.29 6.24
N GLU A 133 -19.88 3.32 4.92
CA GLU A 133 -19.48 2.21 4.03
C GLU A 133 -17.95 2.04 4.00
N MET A 134 -17.19 3.14 4.10
CA MET A 134 -15.73 3.09 4.18
C MET A 134 -15.27 2.44 5.49
N ARG A 135 -15.91 2.77 6.63
CA ARG A 135 -15.66 2.11 7.92
C ARG A 135 -15.99 0.62 7.87
N ALA A 136 -17.17 0.28 7.34
CA ALA A 136 -17.60 -1.09 7.17
C ALA A 136 -16.63 -1.90 6.29
N ALA A 137 -16.12 -1.28 5.21
CA ALA A 137 -15.12 -1.91 4.35
C ALA A 137 -13.80 -2.17 5.07
N ALA A 138 -13.31 -1.24 5.89
CA ALA A 138 -12.07 -1.43 6.66
C ALA A 138 -12.21 -2.57 7.68
N ARG A 139 -13.36 -2.67 8.38
CA ARG A 139 -13.67 -3.78 9.30
C ARG A 139 -13.72 -5.12 8.57
N LEU A 140 -14.42 -5.16 7.42
CA LEU A 140 -14.54 -6.36 6.60
C LEU A 140 -13.17 -6.82 6.07
N LEU A 141 -12.30 -5.90 5.64
CA LEU A 141 -10.94 -6.22 5.20
C LEU A 141 -10.11 -6.80 6.35
N ARG A 142 -10.20 -6.20 7.55
CA ARG A 142 -9.51 -6.71 8.74
C ARG A 142 -10.01 -8.10 9.11
N GLU A 143 -11.31 -8.32 9.16
CA GLU A 143 -11.92 -9.61 9.46
C GLU A 143 -11.50 -10.68 8.44
N LYS A 144 -11.60 -10.35 7.15
CA LYS A 144 -11.32 -11.28 6.05
C LYS A 144 -9.86 -11.71 5.96
N PHE A 145 -8.92 -10.80 6.24
CA PHE A 145 -7.49 -11.03 6.00
C PHE A 145 -6.66 -11.12 7.27
N GLY A 146 -7.21 -10.79 8.44
CA GLY A 146 -6.50 -10.84 9.71
C GLY A 146 -5.46 -9.73 9.92
N CYS A 147 -5.28 -8.82 8.97
CA CYS A 147 -4.35 -7.69 9.05
C CYS A 147 -5.09 -6.38 9.32
N ALA A 148 -4.40 -5.36 9.82
CA ALA A 148 -4.97 -4.02 9.88
C ALA A 148 -5.29 -3.50 8.48
N ALA A 149 -6.35 -2.69 8.34
CA ALA A 149 -6.78 -2.11 7.08
C ALA A 149 -6.91 -0.59 7.19
N LEU A 150 -6.18 0.13 6.34
CA LEU A 150 -6.27 1.58 6.16
C LEU A 150 -6.95 1.86 4.81
N VAL A 151 -8.23 2.18 4.82
CA VAL A 151 -8.95 2.59 3.61
C VAL A 151 -8.70 4.09 3.38
N LYS A 152 -8.08 4.42 2.24
CA LYS A 152 -7.73 5.79 1.84
C LYS A 152 -8.89 6.45 1.12
N GLY A 153 -9.56 7.41 1.77
CA GLY A 153 -10.77 8.07 1.26
C GLY A 153 -10.55 9.43 0.60
N GLY A 154 -9.33 9.74 0.15
CA GLY A 154 -9.01 11.04 -0.46
C GLY A 154 -9.89 11.47 -1.65
N HIS A 155 -10.65 10.55 -2.24
CA HIS A 155 -11.58 10.79 -3.35
C HIS A 155 -13.03 10.45 -2.98
N LEU A 156 -13.36 10.28 -1.69
CA LEU A 156 -14.72 9.98 -1.27
C LEU A 156 -15.65 11.15 -1.63
N PRO A 157 -16.76 10.92 -2.35
CA PRO A 157 -17.72 11.98 -2.70
C PRO A 157 -18.33 12.63 -1.45
N GLY A 158 -18.75 13.88 -1.57
CA GLY A 158 -19.50 14.57 -0.49
C GLY A 158 -18.66 15.01 0.71
N THR A 159 -17.35 14.77 0.74
CA THR A 159 -16.48 15.25 1.82
C THR A 159 -15.60 16.42 1.35
N ARG A 160 -15.43 17.44 2.21
CA ARG A 160 -14.48 18.55 1.97
C ARG A 160 -13.04 18.18 2.36
N GLU A 161 -12.86 17.11 3.09
CA GLU A 161 -11.59 16.61 3.61
C GLU A 161 -11.18 15.30 2.95
N ALA A 162 -9.90 15.04 2.92
CA ALA A 162 -9.33 13.74 2.57
C ALA A 162 -9.31 12.88 3.85
N VAL A 163 -10.33 12.03 4.01
CA VAL A 163 -10.51 11.17 5.18
C VAL A 163 -9.97 9.79 4.90
N ASP A 164 -9.20 9.23 5.83
CA ASP A 164 -8.74 7.84 5.81
C ASP A 164 -9.20 7.15 7.10
N PHE A 165 -9.53 5.87 7.00
CA PHE A 165 -10.03 5.09 8.14
C PHE A 165 -9.17 3.86 8.37
N LEU A 166 -8.58 3.76 9.58
CA LEU A 166 -7.79 2.61 10.02
C LEU A 166 -8.63 1.75 10.96
N CYS A 167 -8.67 0.44 10.69
CA CYS A 167 -9.19 -0.58 11.59
C CYS A 167 -8.08 -1.58 11.90
N SER A 168 -7.74 -1.74 13.17
CA SER A 168 -6.73 -2.71 13.65
C SER A 168 -7.22 -3.51 14.85
N ALA A 169 -6.36 -4.35 15.41
CA ALA A 169 -6.68 -5.09 16.64
C ALA A 169 -6.79 -4.16 17.85
N GLU A 170 -6.03 -3.06 17.86
CA GLU A 170 -5.95 -2.11 18.95
C GLU A 170 -7.10 -1.09 18.93
N GLY A 171 -7.82 -0.95 17.80
CA GLY A 171 -8.93 -0.01 17.68
C GLY A 171 -9.17 0.51 16.27
N GLU A 172 -9.94 1.59 16.22
CA GLU A 172 -10.35 2.26 15.00
C GLU A 172 -10.01 3.75 15.07
N TRP A 173 -9.44 4.30 14.00
CA TRP A 173 -9.07 5.70 13.94
C TRP A 173 -9.45 6.31 12.61
N MET A 174 -9.85 7.55 12.66
CA MET A 174 -10.12 8.38 11.50
C MET A 174 -9.06 9.48 11.41
N PHE A 175 -8.44 9.60 10.25
CA PHE A 175 -7.45 10.65 9.96
C PHE A 175 -8.00 11.54 8.86
N SER A 176 -8.11 12.82 9.12
CA SER A 176 -8.55 13.80 8.13
C SER A 176 -7.48 14.87 7.88
N ALA A 177 -7.52 15.42 6.68
CA ALA A 177 -6.70 16.55 6.28
C ALA A 177 -7.44 17.36 5.20
N PRO A 178 -7.16 18.66 5.05
CA PRO A 178 -7.71 19.44 3.96
C PRO A 178 -7.43 18.78 2.61
N ARG A 179 -8.43 18.77 1.73
CA ARG A 179 -8.26 18.25 0.38
C ARG A 179 -7.40 19.19 -0.43
N ALA A 180 -6.25 18.73 -0.90
CA ALA A 180 -5.41 19.53 -1.77
C ALA A 180 -6.10 19.77 -3.12
N ASN A 181 -6.19 21.02 -3.53
CA ASN A 181 -6.82 21.40 -4.81
C ASN A 181 -5.82 21.28 -5.99
N VAL A 182 -5.01 20.23 -5.98
CA VAL A 182 -3.96 20.00 -7.00
C VAL A 182 -4.38 18.87 -7.92
N LYS A 183 -4.70 19.21 -9.17
CA LYS A 183 -4.98 18.22 -10.22
C LYS A 183 -3.71 17.44 -10.59
N GLY A 184 -3.80 16.13 -10.71
CA GLY A 184 -2.74 15.29 -11.30
C GLY A 184 -1.63 14.86 -10.35
N LEU A 185 -1.87 14.81 -9.04
CA LEU A 185 -0.93 14.23 -8.07
C LEU A 185 -0.84 12.71 -8.23
N HIS A 186 0.21 12.27 -8.96
CA HIS A 186 0.54 10.86 -9.09
C HIS A 186 1.47 10.41 -7.95
N GLY A 187 1.25 9.18 -7.46
CA GLY A 187 2.14 8.57 -6.47
C GLY A 187 1.88 8.94 -5.01
N THR A 188 0.82 9.70 -4.72
CA THR A 188 0.45 10.07 -3.34
C THR A 188 0.18 8.84 -2.47
N GLY A 189 -0.55 7.84 -2.98
CA GLY A 189 -0.81 6.58 -2.28
C GLY A 189 0.48 5.82 -1.98
N CYS A 190 1.37 5.68 -2.98
CA CYS A 190 2.67 5.03 -2.79
C CYS A 190 3.59 5.81 -1.84
N THR A 191 3.55 7.13 -1.84
CA THR A 191 4.28 7.97 -0.90
C THR A 191 3.74 7.79 0.52
N TYR A 192 2.42 7.72 0.67
CA TYR A 192 1.78 7.50 1.97
C TYR A 192 2.14 6.13 2.54
N SER A 193 1.99 5.05 1.77
CA SER A 193 2.38 3.70 2.21
C SER A 193 3.87 3.59 2.52
N ALA A 194 4.75 4.28 1.76
CA ALA A 194 6.17 4.33 2.05
C ALA A 194 6.48 5.11 3.36
N ALA A 195 5.79 6.22 3.62
CA ALA A 195 5.95 6.97 4.87
C ALA A 195 5.50 6.15 6.09
N ILE A 196 4.37 5.42 5.99
CA ILE A 196 3.93 4.50 7.05
C ILE A 196 5.02 3.45 7.32
N THR A 197 5.55 2.83 6.26
CA THR A 197 6.61 1.82 6.38
C THR A 197 7.87 2.39 7.04
N ALA A 198 8.25 3.61 6.68
CA ALA A 198 9.40 4.28 7.31
C ALA A 198 9.20 4.50 8.82
N TRP A 199 8.01 4.88 9.24
CA TRP A 199 7.71 5.05 10.67
C TRP A 199 7.63 3.73 11.43
N LEU A 200 7.12 2.65 10.80
CA LEU A 200 7.17 1.30 11.36
C LEU A 200 8.62 0.81 11.50
N ALA A 201 9.47 1.04 10.49
CA ALA A 201 10.91 0.72 10.56
C ALA A 201 11.64 1.46 11.68
N ARG A 202 11.13 2.62 12.10
CA ARG A 202 11.62 3.39 13.26
C ARG A 202 10.96 2.99 14.58
N GLY A 203 10.27 1.86 14.64
CA GLY A 203 9.65 1.31 15.84
C GLY A 203 8.41 2.06 16.35
N ARG A 204 7.74 2.84 15.50
CA ARG A 204 6.50 3.52 15.92
C ARG A 204 5.32 2.56 15.87
N PRO A 205 4.41 2.60 16.87
CA PRO A 205 3.13 1.90 16.83
C PRO A 205 2.34 2.24 15.56
N LEU A 206 1.51 1.32 15.08
CA LEU A 206 0.82 1.43 13.80
C LEU A 206 -0.01 2.72 13.67
N GLU A 207 -0.81 3.04 14.67
CA GLU A 207 -1.64 4.27 14.67
C GLU A 207 -0.76 5.53 14.53
N GLN A 208 0.34 5.61 15.29
CA GLN A 208 1.25 6.74 15.21
C GLN A 208 1.99 6.80 13.86
N ALA A 209 2.36 5.65 13.30
CA ALA A 209 2.98 5.56 11.97
C ALA A 209 2.04 6.09 10.90
N VAL A 210 0.76 5.72 10.93
CA VAL A 210 -0.28 6.22 10.01
C VAL A 210 -0.50 7.71 10.18
N LYS A 211 -0.67 8.20 11.43
CA LYS A 211 -0.86 9.63 11.72
C LYS A 211 0.30 10.48 11.17
N ARG A 212 1.54 10.12 11.51
CA ARG A 212 2.74 10.84 11.04
C ARG A 212 2.89 10.80 9.53
N ALA A 213 2.52 9.68 8.91
CA ALA A 213 2.54 9.55 7.46
C ALA A 213 1.44 10.40 6.79
N LYS A 214 0.25 10.53 7.43
CA LYS A 214 -0.81 11.45 6.98
C LYS A 214 -0.33 12.89 7.00
N ASP A 215 0.30 13.32 8.09
CA ASP A 215 0.87 14.67 8.22
C ASP A 215 1.97 14.92 7.18
N TYR A 216 2.82 13.92 6.94
CA TYR A 216 3.88 13.99 5.94
C TYR A 216 3.33 14.18 4.52
N ILE A 217 2.37 13.32 4.10
CA ILE A 217 1.81 13.42 2.75
C ILE A 217 1.00 14.70 2.55
N THR A 218 0.29 15.15 3.57
CA THR A 218 -0.47 16.42 3.51
C THR A 218 0.47 17.59 3.25
N ARG A 219 1.57 17.70 3.97
CA ARG A 219 2.59 18.74 3.73
C ARG A 219 3.22 18.63 2.35
N ALA A 220 3.57 17.41 1.91
CA ALA A 220 4.19 17.18 0.61
C ALA A 220 3.28 17.50 -0.59
N ILE A 221 1.97 17.53 -0.38
CA ILE A 221 0.97 17.89 -1.41
C ILE A 221 0.73 19.41 -1.43
N SER A 222 0.90 20.07 -0.28
CA SER A 222 0.64 21.51 -0.12
C SER A 222 1.87 22.39 -0.46
N ALA A 223 3.06 21.79 -0.61
CA ALA A 223 4.30 22.44 -1.02
C ALA A 223 4.46 22.43 -2.55
#